data_0dda6dc1d175d8c019d27b11b6d5081d
#
_entry.id   0dda6dc1d175d8c019d27b11b6d5081d
#
_cell.length_a   1.000
_cell.length_b   1.000
_cell.length_c   1.000
_cell.angle_alpha   90.00
_cell.angle_beta   90.00
_cell.angle_gamma   90.00
#
_symmetry.space_group_name_H-M   'P 1'
#
loop_
_entity.id
_entity.type
_entity.pdbx_description
1 polymer ?
#
loop_
_entity_poly.entity_id
_entity_poly.type
_entity_poly.pdbx_seq_one_letter_code
_entity_poly.pdbx_strand_id
1 'polypeptide(L)'
;EQIGEVQDCLALRDARPVEWLYGHFDVDARWALVHATHLTAQEMRRIAESGATVVLCPTTEANLGDGLFPLRDYLDAGGRWGIGSDSHISVSPVEELRWLEYGQRLATRHRNIAVRESESVGETLLRGALAGGEGVTGLDLSGDWIELDPEAPTLLGATQEDVVDRWVFSGNRPVVERVCVDGELLVSGGRHRDRDAVFDRYCGAIGELTA
;
A
#
# COMPACT_ATOMS: atom_id res chain seq x y z
N GLU A 1 0.21 10.46 -11.15
CA GLU A 1 1.14 10.57 -10.01
C GLU A 1 1.46 12.02 -9.71
N GLN A 2 2.15 12.71 -10.60
CA GLN A 2 2.69 14.05 -10.39
C GLN A 2 1.75 15.15 -10.87
N ILE A 3 1.77 16.29 -10.19
CA ILE A 3 0.93 17.45 -10.58
C ILE A 3 1.28 17.97 -11.98
N GLY A 4 2.54 17.84 -12.42
CA GLY A 4 2.97 18.18 -13.77
C GLY A 4 2.24 17.38 -14.84
N GLU A 5 2.03 16.08 -14.63
CA GLU A 5 1.30 15.22 -15.56
C GLU A 5 -0.18 15.65 -15.73
N VAL A 6 -0.79 16.12 -14.63
CA VAL A 6 -2.15 16.69 -14.69
C VAL A 6 -2.17 17.96 -15.54
N GLN A 7 -1.18 18.85 -15.38
CA GLN A 7 -1.06 20.08 -16.13
C GLN A 7 -0.82 19.81 -17.62
N ASP A 8 0.07 18.88 -17.93
CA ASP A 8 0.35 18.46 -19.32
C ASP A 8 -0.86 17.83 -19.99
N CYS A 9 -1.60 16.97 -19.28
CA CYS A 9 -2.81 16.37 -19.79
C CYS A 9 -3.89 17.43 -20.07
N LEU A 10 -4.08 18.37 -19.17
CA LEU A 10 -4.99 19.52 -19.40
C LEU A 10 -4.58 20.33 -20.62
N ALA A 11 -3.30 20.63 -20.78
CA ALA A 11 -2.79 21.42 -21.90
C ALA A 11 -2.93 20.70 -23.26
N LEU A 12 -2.71 19.38 -23.28
CA LEU A 12 -2.66 18.59 -24.51
C LEU A 12 -4.01 17.98 -24.90
N ARG A 13 -4.91 17.74 -23.92
CA ARG A 13 -6.14 16.97 -24.10
C ARG A 13 -7.42 17.71 -23.66
N ASP A 14 -7.28 18.89 -23.09
CA ASP A 14 -8.38 19.67 -22.49
C ASP A 14 -9.20 18.87 -21.47
N ALA A 15 -8.54 17.93 -20.77
CA ALA A 15 -9.14 17.05 -19.78
C ALA A 15 -8.07 16.64 -18.74
N ARG A 16 -8.51 16.35 -17.52
CA ARG A 16 -7.64 15.74 -16.50
C ARG A 16 -7.39 14.26 -16.84
N PRO A 17 -6.31 13.64 -16.34
CA PRO A 17 -5.97 12.25 -16.67
C PRO A 17 -7.11 11.25 -16.46
N VAL A 18 -7.79 11.31 -15.30
CA VAL A 18 -8.90 10.41 -14.97
C VAL A 18 -10.14 10.73 -15.84
N GLU A 19 -10.45 11.99 -16.04
CA GLU A 19 -11.54 12.39 -16.95
C GLU A 19 -11.32 11.88 -18.37
N TRP A 20 -10.09 12.04 -18.87
CA TRP A 20 -9.71 11.55 -20.18
C TRP A 20 -9.81 10.03 -20.29
N LEU A 21 -9.29 9.32 -19.28
CA LEU A 21 -9.35 7.87 -19.22
C LEU A 21 -10.79 7.35 -19.31
N TYR A 22 -11.67 7.87 -18.47
CA TYR A 22 -13.09 7.49 -18.44
C TYR A 22 -13.89 7.98 -19.64
N GLY A 23 -13.38 8.96 -20.39
CA GLY A 23 -13.97 9.40 -21.67
C GLY A 23 -13.66 8.48 -22.84
N HIS A 24 -12.65 7.61 -22.72
CA HIS A 24 -12.14 6.79 -23.81
C HIS A 24 -12.21 5.28 -23.55
N PHE A 25 -12.34 4.88 -22.29
CA PHE A 25 -12.34 3.48 -21.89
C PHE A 25 -13.47 3.18 -20.90
N ASP A 26 -13.99 1.97 -20.98
CA ASP A 26 -14.94 1.41 -20.00
C ASP A 26 -14.13 0.91 -18.80
N VAL A 27 -13.86 1.82 -17.85
CA VAL A 27 -13.12 1.52 -16.62
C VAL A 27 -14.08 0.87 -15.63
N ASP A 28 -13.74 -0.34 -15.20
CA ASP A 28 -14.53 -1.17 -14.29
C ASP A 28 -13.65 -1.84 -13.22
N ALA A 29 -14.20 -2.81 -12.50
CA ALA A 29 -13.51 -3.53 -11.41
C ALA A 29 -12.26 -4.33 -11.83
N ARG A 30 -11.98 -4.46 -13.14
CA ARG A 30 -10.77 -5.12 -13.67
C ARG A 30 -9.58 -4.17 -13.78
N TRP A 31 -9.80 -2.88 -13.53
CA TRP A 31 -8.76 -1.87 -13.65
C TRP A 31 -8.06 -1.62 -12.31
N ALA A 32 -6.75 -1.44 -12.39
CA ALA A 32 -5.92 -0.93 -11.32
C ALA A 32 -5.35 0.42 -11.74
N LEU A 33 -5.63 1.46 -10.97
CA LEU A 33 -5.15 2.82 -11.19
C LEU A 33 -4.05 3.12 -10.18
N VAL A 34 -2.80 3.14 -10.65
CA VAL A 34 -1.65 3.37 -9.76
C VAL A 34 -1.55 4.85 -9.40
N HIS A 35 -1.22 5.15 -8.15
CA HIS A 35 -1.10 6.47 -7.52
C HIS A 35 -2.43 7.22 -7.41
N ALA A 36 -2.95 7.76 -8.52
CA ALA A 36 -4.15 8.58 -8.53
C ALA A 36 -4.11 9.74 -7.49
N THR A 37 -2.93 10.31 -7.24
CA THR A 37 -2.64 11.24 -6.15
C THR A 37 -3.47 12.51 -6.23
N HIS A 38 -3.61 13.06 -7.43
CA HIS A 38 -4.26 14.35 -7.66
C HIS A 38 -5.68 14.20 -8.23
N LEU A 39 -6.64 13.81 -7.39
CA LEU A 39 -8.04 13.63 -7.76
C LEU A 39 -8.90 14.82 -7.37
N THR A 40 -9.86 15.18 -8.23
CA THR A 40 -11.01 15.95 -7.81
C THR A 40 -12.03 15.06 -7.07
N ALA A 41 -12.92 15.67 -6.30
CA ALA A 41 -13.99 14.92 -5.63
C ALA A 41 -14.90 14.16 -6.62
N GLN A 42 -15.04 14.65 -7.86
CA GLN A 42 -15.82 13.98 -8.90
C GLN A 42 -15.09 12.77 -9.46
N GLU A 43 -13.79 12.90 -9.78
CA GLU A 43 -12.96 11.80 -10.25
C GLU A 43 -12.89 10.68 -9.20
N MET A 44 -12.69 11.04 -7.93
CA MET A 44 -12.65 10.11 -6.82
C MET A 44 -13.95 9.29 -6.70
N ARG A 45 -15.11 9.94 -6.72
CA ARG A 45 -16.40 9.23 -6.69
C ARG A 45 -16.56 8.31 -7.91
N ARG A 46 -16.19 8.78 -9.10
CA ARG A 46 -16.28 7.98 -10.32
C ARG A 46 -15.41 6.72 -10.26
N ILE A 47 -14.19 6.82 -9.71
CA ILE A 47 -13.34 5.65 -9.49
C ILE A 47 -13.99 4.69 -8.50
N ALA A 48 -14.47 5.18 -7.36
CA ALA A 48 -15.12 4.34 -6.35
C ALA A 48 -16.36 3.62 -6.93
N GLU A 49 -17.21 4.31 -7.68
CA GLU A 49 -18.42 3.76 -8.30
C GLU A 49 -18.13 2.74 -9.41
N SER A 50 -17.01 2.88 -10.12
CA SER A 50 -16.62 1.92 -11.19
C SER A 50 -16.13 0.58 -10.62
N GLY A 51 -15.76 0.53 -9.34
CA GLY A 51 -15.17 -0.64 -8.70
C GLY A 51 -13.69 -0.83 -9.04
N ALA A 52 -13.07 0.07 -9.81
CA ALA A 52 -11.62 0.04 -10.04
C ALA A 52 -10.85 0.18 -8.72
N THR A 53 -9.70 -0.46 -8.63
CA THR A 53 -8.85 -0.41 -7.44
C THR A 53 -7.77 0.66 -7.64
N VAL A 54 -7.61 1.57 -6.68
CA VAL A 54 -6.45 2.47 -6.64
C VAL A 54 -5.30 1.77 -5.94
N VAL A 55 -4.10 1.78 -6.53
CA VAL A 55 -2.89 1.22 -5.93
C VAL A 55 -2.00 2.37 -5.50
N LEU A 56 -1.82 2.53 -4.19
CA LEU A 56 -1.05 3.60 -3.57
C LEU A 56 0.39 3.14 -3.32
N CYS A 57 1.35 4.04 -3.53
CA CYS A 57 2.77 3.77 -3.31
C CYS A 57 3.38 4.85 -2.40
N PRO A 58 2.95 4.93 -1.13
CA PRO A 58 3.22 6.04 -0.24
C PRO A 58 4.70 6.38 -0.05
N THR A 59 5.58 5.39 -0.02
CA THR A 59 7.04 5.66 0.12
C THR A 59 7.62 6.29 -1.14
N THR A 60 7.18 5.87 -2.33
CA THR A 60 7.58 6.49 -3.61
C THR A 60 7.02 7.89 -3.73
N GLU A 61 5.72 8.07 -3.50
CA GLU A 61 5.03 9.36 -3.54
C GLU A 61 5.67 10.38 -2.59
N ALA A 62 6.07 9.93 -1.38
CA ALA A 62 6.79 10.76 -0.42
C ALA A 62 8.23 11.08 -0.88
N ASN A 63 8.94 10.12 -1.47
CA ASN A 63 10.30 10.30 -1.96
C ASN A 63 10.37 11.29 -3.13
N LEU A 64 9.40 11.23 -4.04
CA LEU A 64 9.29 12.11 -5.20
C LEU A 64 8.62 13.47 -4.86
N GLY A 65 7.93 13.55 -3.73
CA GLY A 65 7.20 14.75 -3.34
C GLY A 65 5.93 14.98 -4.14
N ASP A 66 5.28 13.89 -4.57
CA ASP A 66 4.12 13.93 -5.46
C ASP A 66 2.87 14.48 -4.78
N GLY A 67 2.73 14.28 -3.48
CA GLY A 67 1.59 14.75 -2.71
C GLY A 67 0.92 13.64 -1.91
N LEU A 68 -0.30 13.90 -1.46
CA LEU A 68 -1.07 12.97 -0.64
C LEU A 68 -2.37 12.59 -1.34
N PHE A 69 -2.59 11.29 -1.50
CA PHE A 69 -3.88 10.77 -1.93
C PHE A 69 -4.98 11.12 -0.91
N PRO A 70 -6.19 11.55 -1.32
CA PRO A 70 -7.27 11.92 -0.40
C PRO A 70 -7.94 10.68 0.24
N LEU A 71 -7.18 9.96 1.07
CA LEU A 71 -7.57 8.64 1.59
C LEU A 71 -8.91 8.66 2.34
N ARG A 72 -9.12 9.61 3.25
CA ARG A 72 -10.35 9.66 4.06
C ARG A 72 -11.59 9.77 3.18
N ASP A 73 -11.57 10.74 2.26
CA ASP A 73 -12.71 10.97 1.36
C ASP A 73 -12.96 9.77 0.44
N TYR A 74 -11.89 9.09 0.03
CA TYR A 74 -11.98 7.88 -0.81
C TYR A 74 -12.56 6.69 -0.05
N LEU A 75 -12.18 6.51 1.22
CA LEU A 75 -12.79 5.50 2.09
C LEU A 75 -14.28 5.78 2.33
N ASP A 76 -14.65 7.04 2.53
CA ASP A 76 -16.05 7.46 2.71
C ASP A 76 -16.88 7.23 1.44
N ALA A 77 -16.25 7.34 0.26
CA ALA A 77 -16.87 7.00 -1.01
C ALA A 77 -16.96 5.47 -1.27
N GLY A 78 -16.46 4.65 -0.37
CA GLY A 78 -16.43 3.19 -0.53
C GLY A 78 -15.42 2.68 -1.55
N GLY A 79 -14.40 3.48 -1.88
CA GLY A 79 -13.39 3.15 -2.88
C GLY A 79 -12.52 1.95 -2.48
N ARG A 80 -12.10 1.16 -3.46
CA ARG A 80 -11.21 0.01 -3.32
C ARG A 80 -9.77 0.47 -3.52
N TRP A 81 -8.87 0.01 -2.66
CA TRP A 81 -7.47 0.39 -2.74
C TRP A 81 -6.54 -0.73 -2.26
N GLY A 82 -5.32 -0.69 -2.76
CA GLY A 82 -4.21 -1.55 -2.35
C GLY A 82 -2.93 -0.72 -2.23
N ILE A 83 -1.83 -1.38 -1.91
CA ILE A 83 -0.50 -0.76 -1.82
C ILE A 83 0.50 -1.46 -2.73
N GLY A 84 1.53 -0.71 -3.15
CA GLY A 84 2.69 -1.20 -3.88
C GLY A 84 3.96 -0.50 -3.42
N SER A 85 5.12 -1.13 -3.62
CA SER A 85 6.43 -0.54 -3.31
C SER A 85 7.02 0.29 -4.45
N ASP A 86 6.48 0.15 -5.64
CA ASP A 86 6.84 0.85 -6.88
C ASP A 86 8.36 0.97 -7.09
N SER A 87 8.99 2.11 -6.84
CA SER A 87 10.42 2.35 -7.05
C SER A 87 11.35 1.63 -6.05
N HIS A 88 10.81 0.84 -5.15
CA HIS A 88 11.54 0.06 -4.14
C HIS A 88 12.44 0.91 -3.21
N ILE A 89 12.07 2.14 -2.94
CA ILE A 89 12.67 2.96 -1.87
C ILE A 89 12.53 2.24 -0.54
N SER A 90 11.35 1.64 -0.33
CA SER A 90 11.07 0.67 0.71
C SER A 90 10.37 -0.54 0.10
N VAL A 91 10.57 -1.72 0.68
CA VAL A 91 9.84 -2.96 0.34
C VAL A 91 9.13 -3.51 1.58
N SER A 92 8.73 -2.62 2.47
CA SER A 92 8.05 -2.93 3.73
C SER A 92 6.57 -2.54 3.66
N PRO A 93 5.63 -3.50 3.61
CA PRO A 93 4.20 -3.19 3.65
C PRO A 93 3.80 -2.35 4.87
N VAL A 94 4.44 -2.59 6.01
CA VAL A 94 4.22 -1.81 7.24
C VAL A 94 4.62 -0.35 7.06
N GLU A 95 5.69 -0.08 6.35
CA GLU A 95 6.13 1.28 6.07
C GLU A 95 5.17 1.99 5.12
N GLU A 96 4.69 1.33 4.07
CA GLU A 96 3.68 1.88 3.17
C GLU A 96 2.40 2.26 3.95
N LEU A 97 1.85 1.34 4.76
CA LEU A 97 0.67 1.61 5.57
C LEU A 97 0.88 2.75 6.57
N ARG A 98 2.06 2.82 7.18
CA ARG A 98 2.41 3.87 8.15
C ARG A 98 2.49 5.24 7.48
N TRP A 99 3.16 5.34 6.33
CA TRP A 99 3.24 6.59 5.56
C TRP A 99 1.88 7.05 5.08
N LEU A 100 1.04 6.13 4.63
CA LEU A 100 -0.31 6.43 4.19
C LEU A 100 -1.10 7.13 5.29
N GLU A 101 -1.11 6.60 6.52
CA GLU A 101 -1.80 7.23 7.66
C GLU A 101 -1.09 8.49 8.15
N TYR A 102 0.25 8.49 8.26
CA TYR A 102 0.98 9.64 8.80
C TYR A 102 0.90 10.86 7.88
N GLY A 103 0.93 10.68 6.58
CA GLY A 103 0.68 11.74 5.63
C GLY A 103 -0.68 12.43 5.87
N GLN A 104 -1.72 11.64 6.05
CA GLN A 104 -3.06 12.16 6.35
C GLN A 104 -3.09 12.90 7.69
N ARG A 105 -2.45 12.35 8.74
CA ARG A 105 -2.38 13.02 10.07
C ARG A 105 -1.72 14.38 9.97
N LEU A 106 -0.60 14.47 9.25
CA LEU A 106 0.13 15.72 9.06
C LEU A 106 -0.68 16.76 8.29
N ALA A 107 -1.36 16.36 7.22
CA ALA A 107 -2.19 17.24 6.42
C ALA A 107 -3.41 17.76 7.18
N THR A 108 -4.11 16.87 7.89
CA THR A 108 -5.37 17.21 8.60
C THR A 108 -5.17 17.72 10.02
N ARG A 109 -3.98 17.47 10.64
CA ARG A 109 -3.69 17.72 12.06
C ARG A 109 -4.62 16.96 13.01
N HIS A 110 -5.10 15.81 12.59
CA HIS A 110 -5.91 14.88 13.38
C HIS A 110 -5.27 13.50 13.39
N ARG A 111 -5.68 12.66 14.34
CA ARG A 111 -5.28 11.25 14.43
C ARG A 111 -6.41 10.36 13.94
N ASN A 112 -6.07 9.09 13.65
CA ASN A 112 -7.03 8.06 13.30
C ASN A 112 -7.85 8.43 12.05
N ILE A 113 -7.16 8.72 10.96
CA ILE A 113 -7.79 9.12 9.70
C ILE A 113 -8.34 7.91 8.96
N ALA A 114 -7.52 6.86 8.76
CA ALA A 114 -7.93 5.61 8.13
C ALA A 114 -8.63 4.71 9.16
N VAL A 115 -9.87 5.02 9.53
CA VAL A 115 -10.63 4.24 10.51
C VAL A 115 -12.04 3.96 9.97
N ARG A 116 -12.54 2.74 10.21
CA ARG A 116 -13.94 2.35 10.03
C ARG A 116 -14.57 2.09 11.39
N GLU A 117 -15.90 2.12 11.46
CA GLU A 117 -16.66 2.21 12.72
C GLU A 117 -16.29 1.21 13.83
N SER A 118 -15.85 0.01 13.51
CA SER A 118 -15.53 -1.04 14.50
C SER A 118 -14.08 -1.52 14.44
N GLU A 119 -13.24 -0.89 13.62
CA GLU A 119 -11.87 -1.32 13.40
C GLU A 119 -10.87 -0.30 13.96
N SER A 120 -9.69 -0.78 14.33
CA SER A 120 -8.56 0.09 14.58
C SER A 120 -8.00 0.66 13.26
N VAL A 121 -7.14 1.67 13.34
CA VAL A 121 -6.49 2.24 12.14
C VAL A 121 -5.64 1.21 11.43
N GLY A 122 -4.82 0.45 12.18
CA GLY A 122 -3.97 -0.59 11.61
C GLY A 122 -4.77 -1.70 10.94
N GLU A 123 -5.88 -2.11 11.56
CA GLU A 123 -6.76 -3.13 11.00
C GLU A 123 -7.45 -2.66 9.71
N THR A 124 -7.99 -1.44 9.69
CA THR A 124 -8.58 -0.84 8.48
C THR A 124 -7.56 -0.77 7.35
N LEU A 125 -6.33 -0.33 7.64
CA LEU A 125 -5.25 -0.25 6.66
C LEU A 125 -4.86 -1.63 6.14
N LEU A 126 -4.62 -2.59 7.01
CA LEU A 126 -4.22 -3.94 6.61
C LEU A 126 -5.29 -4.63 5.77
N ARG A 127 -6.55 -4.61 6.23
CA ARG A 127 -7.68 -5.22 5.49
C ARG A 127 -7.91 -4.56 4.14
N GLY A 128 -7.83 -3.22 4.06
CA GLY A 128 -7.96 -2.50 2.80
C GLY A 128 -6.87 -2.88 1.80
N ALA A 129 -5.62 -2.93 2.25
CA ALA A 129 -4.48 -3.30 1.41
C ALA A 129 -4.57 -4.75 0.90
N LEU A 130 -4.95 -5.70 1.78
CA LEU A 130 -5.14 -7.10 1.41
C LEU A 130 -6.26 -7.26 0.38
N ALA A 131 -7.44 -6.70 0.65
CA ALA A 131 -8.58 -6.79 -0.27
C ALA A 131 -8.28 -6.14 -1.63
N GLY A 132 -7.53 -5.05 -1.65
CA GLY A 132 -7.07 -4.42 -2.88
C GLY A 132 -6.05 -5.26 -3.62
N GLY A 133 -5.10 -5.85 -2.89
CA GLY A 133 -4.09 -6.76 -3.45
C GLY A 133 -4.72 -7.99 -4.12
N GLU A 134 -5.64 -8.67 -3.46
CA GLU A 134 -6.41 -9.79 -4.03
C GLU A 134 -7.18 -9.35 -5.29
N GLY A 135 -7.85 -8.20 -5.21
CA GLY A 135 -8.65 -7.69 -6.33
C GLY A 135 -7.82 -7.36 -7.57
N VAL A 136 -6.59 -6.85 -7.39
CA VAL A 136 -5.70 -6.47 -8.50
C VAL A 136 -4.95 -7.67 -9.07
N THR A 137 -4.47 -8.57 -8.22
CA THR A 137 -3.68 -9.73 -8.65
C THR A 137 -4.54 -10.90 -9.11
N GLY A 138 -5.77 -10.99 -8.62
CA GLY A 138 -6.64 -12.15 -8.83
C GLY A 138 -6.14 -13.41 -8.14
N LEU A 139 -5.21 -13.29 -7.19
CA LEU A 139 -4.70 -14.42 -6.40
C LEU A 139 -5.65 -14.72 -5.25
N ASP A 140 -5.84 -16.00 -4.96
CA ASP A 140 -6.50 -16.45 -3.74
C ASP A 140 -5.46 -16.53 -2.62
N LEU A 141 -5.56 -15.62 -1.66
CA LEU A 141 -4.66 -15.54 -0.51
C LEU A 141 -5.19 -16.29 0.72
N SER A 142 -6.25 -17.07 0.60
CA SER A 142 -6.90 -17.76 1.74
C SER A 142 -5.99 -18.75 2.47
N GLY A 143 -4.95 -19.27 1.78
CA GLY A 143 -3.92 -20.16 2.36
C GLY A 143 -2.70 -19.44 2.91
N ASP A 144 -2.59 -18.14 2.69
CA ASP A 144 -1.43 -17.34 3.06
C ASP A 144 -1.57 -16.79 4.48
N TRP A 145 -0.49 -16.80 5.21
CA TRP A 145 -0.46 -16.22 6.54
C TRP A 145 0.94 -15.76 6.94
N ILE A 146 0.97 -14.83 7.87
CA ILE A 146 2.18 -14.41 8.56
C ILE A 146 2.02 -14.64 10.06
N GLU A 147 3.12 -14.93 10.73
CA GLU A 147 3.22 -14.99 12.19
C GLU A 147 4.17 -13.90 12.66
N LEU A 148 3.73 -13.14 13.66
CA LEU A 148 4.55 -12.11 14.27
C LEU A 148 5.24 -12.68 15.50
N ASP A 149 6.48 -12.22 15.78
CA ASP A 149 7.26 -12.61 16.95
C ASP A 149 6.58 -12.10 18.26
N PRO A 150 6.02 -12.99 19.09
CA PRO A 150 5.33 -12.57 20.31
C PRO A 150 6.30 -12.05 21.40
N GLU A 151 7.60 -12.32 21.26
CA GLU A 151 8.64 -11.85 22.19
C GLU A 151 9.22 -10.50 21.76
N ALA A 152 8.83 -9.97 20.59
CA ALA A 152 9.26 -8.65 20.16
C ALA A 152 8.83 -7.58 21.19
N PRO A 153 9.73 -6.72 21.67
CA PRO A 153 9.41 -5.74 22.71
C PRO A 153 8.20 -4.84 22.39
N THR A 154 7.97 -4.57 21.10
CA THR A 154 6.84 -3.74 20.65
C THR A 154 5.50 -4.50 20.67
N LEU A 155 5.53 -5.83 20.72
CA LEU A 155 4.35 -6.69 20.71
C LEU A 155 4.06 -7.34 22.07
N LEU A 156 4.96 -7.19 23.05
CA LEU A 156 4.74 -7.75 24.40
C LEU A 156 3.43 -7.25 25.00
N GLY A 157 2.56 -8.19 25.38
CA GLY A 157 1.24 -7.89 25.93
C GLY A 157 0.24 -7.35 24.89
N ALA A 158 0.52 -7.53 23.60
CA ALA A 158 -0.47 -7.23 22.56
C ALA A 158 -1.69 -8.14 22.69
N THR A 159 -2.85 -7.58 22.32
CA THR A 159 -4.13 -8.30 22.24
C THR A 159 -4.59 -8.36 20.78
N GLN A 160 -5.63 -9.13 20.51
CA GLN A 160 -6.26 -9.14 19.18
C GLN A 160 -6.71 -7.75 18.73
N GLU A 161 -7.06 -6.88 19.67
CA GLU A 161 -7.60 -5.56 19.37
C GLU A 161 -6.52 -4.54 18.98
N ASP A 162 -5.25 -4.75 19.40
CA ASP A 162 -4.19 -3.76 19.21
C ASP A 162 -2.93 -4.29 18.50
N VAL A 163 -2.83 -5.59 18.24
CA VAL A 163 -1.62 -6.20 17.65
C VAL A 163 -1.27 -5.60 16.27
N VAL A 164 -2.28 -5.33 15.44
CA VAL A 164 -2.06 -4.76 14.10
C VAL A 164 -1.61 -3.31 14.21
N ASP A 165 -2.23 -2.52 15.09
CA ASP A 165 -1.78 -1.15 15.35
C ASP A 165 -0.34 -1.11 15.87
N ARG A 166 0.01 -2.01 16.79
CA ARG A 166 1.39 -2.10 17.28
C ARG A 166 2.36 -2.51 16.19
N TRP A 167 1.98 -3.46 15.35
CA TRP A 167 2.80 -3.88 14.23
C TRP A 167 3.05 -2.73 13.24
N VAL A 168 2.00 -2.00 12.89
CA VAL A 168 2.11 -0.88 11.93
C VAL A 168 2.81 0.33 12.55
N PHE A 169 2.51 0.71 13.80
CA PHE A 169 2.89 2.01 14.35
C PHE A 169 4.00 1.97 15.42
N SER A 170 4.45 0.80 15.87
CA SER A 170 5.39 0.70 16.96
C SER A 170 6.78 0.21 16.49
N GLY A 171 7.64 1.15 16.16
CA GLY A 171 9.04 0.88 15.83
C GLY A 171 9.30 0.52 14.38
N ASN A 172 10.54 0.13 14.07
CA ASN A 172 11.05 -0.12 12.70
C ASN A 172 11.75 -1.48 12.58
N ARG A 173 11.77 -2.29 13.62
CA ARG A 173 12.38 -3.62 13.55
C ARG A 173 11.40 -4.58 12.89
N PRO A 174 11.87 -5.43 11.98
CA PRO A 174 11.06 -6.53 11.47
C PRO A 174 10.63 -7.44 12.62
N VAL A 175 9.35 -7.74 12.69
CA VAL A 175 8.76 -8.62 13.71
C VAL A 175 8.01 -9.81 13.08
N VAL A 176 8.13 -10.00 11.77
CA VAL A 176 7.59 -11.17 11.08
C VAL A 176 8.53 -12.35 11.32
N GLU A 177 8.03 -13.35 12.01
CA GLU A 177 8.77 -14.56 12.36
C GLU A 177 8.61 -15.64 11.31
N ARG A 178 7.40 -15.81 10.77
CA ARG A 178 7.09 -16.82 9.77
C ARG A 178 6.22 -16.26 8.65
N VAL A 179 6.40 -16.76 7.45
CA VAL A 179 5.54 -16.51 6.28
C VAL A 179 5.25 -17.82 5.58
N CYS A 180 3.97 -18.11 5.39
CA CYS A 180 3.50 -19.24 4.60
C CYS A 180 2.75 -18.72 3.38
N VAL A 181 3.05 -19.25 2.22
CA VAL A 181 2.38 -18.92 0.95
C VAL A 181 1.96 -20.24 0.29
N ASP A 182 0.69 -20.36 -0.03
CA ASP A 182 0.10 -21.58 -0.63
C ASP A 182 0.48 -22.87 0.13
N GLY A 183 0.46 -22.80 1.47
CA GLY A 183 0.81 -23.92 2.34
C GLY A 183 2.31 -24.20 2.47
N GLU A 184 3.17 -23.44 1.81
CA GLU A 184 4.62 -23.57 1.85
C GLU A 184 5.26 -22.53 2.78
N LEU A 185 6.03 -22.99 3.79
CA LEU A 185 6.74 -22.11 4.71
C LEU A 185 7.97 -21.52 4.03
N LEU A 186 7.91 -20.24 3.66
CA LEU A 186 8.97 -19.51 2.96
C LEU A 186 9.92 -18.78 3.90
N VAL A 187 9.41 -18.31 5.04
CA VAL A 187 10.20 -17.59 6.05
C VAL A 187 10.04 -18.30 7.40
N SER A 188 11.14 -18.50 8.10
CA SER A 188 11.20 -19.04 9.46
C SER A 188 12.34 -18.37 10.23
N GLY A 189 12.09 -17.98 11.49
CA GLY A 189 13.06 -17.21 12.26
C GLY A 189 13.35 -15.83 11.63
N GLY A 190 12.35 -15.22 10.98
CA GLY A 190 12.51 -13.96 10.26
C GLY A 190 13.41 -14.05 9.02
N ARG A 191 13.74 -15.27 8.54
CA ARG A 191 14.70 -15.49 7.46
C ARG A 191 14.06 -16.30 6.33
N HIS A 192 14.09 -15.74 5.10
CA HIS A 192 13.65 -16.46 3.91
C HIS A 192 14.59 -17.67 3.62
N ARG A 193 14.02 -18.80 3.25
CA ARG A 193 14.76 -20.04 2.99
C ARG A 193 15.89 -19.89 1.95
N ASP A 194 15.70 -19.08 0.92
CA ASP A 194 16.67 -18.87 -0.17
C ASP A 194 17.56 -17.65 0.04
N ARG A 195 17.53 -17.02 1.23
CA ARG A 195 18.19 -15.75 1.49
C ARG A 195 19.65 -15.73 1.09
N ASP A 196 20.41 -16.77 1.43
CA ASP A 196 21.86 -16.78 1.16
C ASP A 196 22.15 -16.92 -0.33
N ALA A 197 21.45 -17.81 -1.02
CA ALA A 197 21.58 -17.98 -2.47
C ALA A 197 21.18 -16.71 -3.25
N VAL A 198 20.17 -15.99 -2.77
CA VAL A 198 19.76 -14.69 -3.35
C VAL A 198 20.83 -13.63 -3.08
N PHE A 199 21.36 -13.58 -1.85
CA PHE A 199 22.38 -12.62 -1.46
C PHE A 199 23.68 -12.80 -2.24
N ASP A 200 24.15 -14.04 -2.41
CA ASP A 200 25.35 -14.35 -3.18
C ASP A 200 25.23 -13.91 -4.64
N ARG A 201 24.06 -14.17 -5.27
CA ARG A 201 23.79 -13.71 -6.64
C ARG A 201 23.74 -12.18 -6.73
N TYR A 202 23.12 -11.54 -5.77
CA TYR A 202 23.07 -10.08 -5.69
C TYR A 202 24.48 -9.47 -5.57
N CYS A 203 25.33 -9.99 -4.68
CA CYS A 203 26.71 -9.55 -4.53
C CYS A 203 27.52 -9.71 -5.82
N GLY A 204 27.33 -10.84 -6.53
CA GLY A 204 27.96 -11.05 -7.83
C GLY A 204 27.54 -10.00 -8.87
N ALA A 205 26.25 -9.74 -9.01
CA ALA A 205 25.73 -8.75 -9.95
C ALA A 205 26.22 -7.32 -9.62
N ILE A 206 26.21 -6.94 -8.34
CA ILE A 206 26.76 -5.62 -7.92
C ILE A 206 28.24 -5.52 -8.22
N GLY A 207 29.02 -6.60 -7.96
CA GLY A 207 30.46 -6.64 -8.29
C GLY A 207 30.73 -6.40 -9.78
N GLU A 208 29.91 -7.01 -10.67
CA GLU A 208 30.02 -6.80 -12.12
C GLU A 208 29.66 -5.37 -12.56
N LEU A 209 28.65 -4.75 -11.92
CA LEU A 209 28.21 -3.40 -12.26
C LEU A 209 29.14 -2.29 -11.76
N THR A 210 29.96 -2.58 -10.74
CA THR A 210 30.84 -1.60 -10.11
C THR A 210 32.32 -1.79 -10.46
N ALA A 211 32.65 -2.80 -11.27
CA ALA A 211 34.00 -3.04 -11.77
C ALA A 211 34.32 -2.17 -13.00
#